data_0a673ed85dd5abcc19ae87e93b0f6b16
#
_entry.id   0a673ed85dd5abcc19ae87e93b0f6b16
#
_cell.length_a   1.000
_cell.length_b   1.000
_cell.length_c   1.000
_cell.angle_alpha   90.00
_cell.angle_beta   90.00
_cell.angle_gamma   90.00
#
_symmetry.space_group_name_H-M   'P 1'
#
loop_
_entity.id
_entity.type
_entity.pdbx_description
1 polymer ?
#
loop_
_entity_poly.entity_id
_entity_poly.type
_entity_poly.pdbx_seq_one_letter_code
_entity_poly.pdbx_strand_id
1 'polypeptide(L)'
;MQVSQYLYQNAQSIWEDCISHPFVQGIGHGTLERDTFRFYIIQDYLFLLEYAKVFALGVVKAYDEAVMREFSNAIQDILNNEMSIHNHYIRELQITPIELQNAHPTLANKSYTSYMLAEGVKGSIKEVTAAVLSCGWSYLVIAQNLSQIPNALEHAFYGH
;
A
#
# COMPACT_ATOMS: atom_id res chain seq x y z
N MET A 1 -21.08 13.96 13.45
CA MET A 1 -19.78 13.81 12.79
C MET A 1 -19.74 12.43 12.15
N GLN A 2 -19.35 12.32 10.91
CA GLN A 2 -19.20 11.03 10.23
C GLN A 2 -18.00 10.27 10.82
N VAL A 3 -18.06 8.93 10.84
CA VAL A 3 -16.96 8.09 11.39
C VAL A 3 -15.63 8.36 10.67
N SER A 4 -15.68 8.51 9.35
CA SER A 4 -14.48 8.85 8.55
C SER A 4 -13.84 10.17 8.98
N GLN A 5 -14.62 11.21 9.24
CA GLN A 5 -14.10 12.49 9.73
C GLN A 5 -13.45 12.35 11.10
N TYR A 6 -14.07 11.58 11.99
CA TYR A 6 -13.51 11.31 13.32
C TYR A 6 -12.16 10.58 13.22
N LEU A 7 -12.08 9.52 12.42
CA LEU A 7 -10.85 8.75 12.24
C LEU A 7 -9.75 9.62 11.61
N TYR A 8 -10.09 10.41 10.56
CA TYR A 8 -9.12 11.30 9.91
C TYR A 8 -8.52 12.30 10.87
N GLN A 9 -9.36 12.98 11.65
CA GLN A 9 -8.91 13.99 12.62
C GLN A 9 -8.03 13.40 13.73
N ASN A 10 -8.32 12.18 14.19
CA ASN A 10 -7.52 11.52 15.22
C ASN A 10 -6.21 10.92 14.69
N ALA A 11 -6.05 10.79 13.39
CA ALA A 11 -4.82 10.33 12.74
C ALA A 11 -4.00 11.47 12.11
N GLN A 12 -4.34 12.75 12.38
CA GLN A 12 -3.74 13.89 11.68
C GLN A 12 -2.22 13.94 11.82
N SER A 13 -1.66 13.71 13.00
CA SER A 13 -0.22 13.69 13.20
C SER A 13 0.47 12.57 12.42
N ILE A 14 -0.21 11.43 12.25
CA ILE A 14 0.30 10.29 11.46
C ILE A 14 0.33 10.68 9.98
N TRP A 15 -0.70 11.37 9.48
CA TRP A 15 -0.71 11.87 8.10
C TRP A 15 0.41 12.88 7.85
N GLU A 16 0.64 13.81 8.78
CA GLU A 16 1.71 14.80 8.71
C GLU A 16 3.09 14.12 8.68
N ASP A 17 3.32 13.12 9.53
CA ASP A 17 4.55 12.33 9.55
C ASP A 17 4.76 11.56 8.24
N CYS A 18 3.71 10.93 7.70
CA CYS A 18 3.78 10.24 6.41
C CYS A 18 4.12 11.19 5.26
N ILE A 19 3.43 12.34 5.18
CA ILE A 19 3.64 13.34 4.13
C ILE A 19 5.05 13.92 4.20
N SER A 20 5.53 14.26 5.40
CA SER A 20 6.84 14.89 5.60
C SER A 20 8.02 13.92 5.52
N HIS A 21 7.75 12.61 5.42
CA HIS A 21 8.80 11.62 5.41
C HIS A 21 9.76 11.82 4.21
N PRO A 22 11.10 11.80 4.41
CA PRO A 22 12.07 12.06 3.34
C PRO A 22 11.90 11.18 2.09
N PHE A 23 11.46 9.93 2.25
CA PHE A 23 11.15 9.04 1.14
C PHE A 23 10.01 9.61 0.27
N VAL A 24 8.90 10.03 0.88
CA VAL A 24 7.73 10.59 0.20
C VAL A 24 8.09 11.90 -0.49
N GLN A 25 8.78 12.79 0.22
CA GLN A 25 9.24 14.06 -0.35
C GLN A 25 10.24 13.84 -1.49
N GLY A 26 11.12 12.84 -1.37
CA GLY A 26 12.06 12.47 -2.42
C GLY A 26 11.37 12.02 -3.71
N ILE A 27 10.25 11.28 -3.61
CA ILE A 27 9.40 10.94 -4.76
C ILE A 27 8.82 12.20 -5.40
N GLY A 28 8.16 13.06 -4.60
CA GLY A 28 7.51 14.26 -5.09
C GLY A 28 8.44 15.26 -5.77
N HIS A 29 9.68 15.37 -5.29
CA HIS A 29 10.70 16.26 -5.87
C HIS A 29 11.61 15.56 -6.89
N GLY A 30 11.44 14.27 -7.16
CA GLY A 30 12.30 13.52 -8.07
C GLY A 30 13.73 13.35 -7.61
N THR A 31 13.98 13.44 -6.30
CA THR A 31 15.34 13.42 -5.70
C THR A 31 15.64 12.13 -4.92
N LEU A 32 14.69 11.18 -4.89
CA LEU A 32 14.88 9.92 -4.20
C LEU A 32 16.00 9.11 -4.87
N GLU A 33 16.91 8.59 -4.08
CA GLU A 33 17.97 7.69 -4.57
C GLU A 33 17.37 6.42 -5.18
N ARG A 34 17.89 6.02 -6.36
CA ARG A 34 17.37 4.87 -7.11
C ARG A 34 17.41 3.56 -6.32
N ASP A 35 18.46 3.33 -5.54
CA ASP A 35 18.59 2.12 -4.72
C ASP A 35 17.59 2.08 -3.57
N THR A 36 17.24 3.24 -3.01
CA THR A 36 16.19 3.37 -2.00
C THR A 36 14.82 3.03 -2.58
N PHE A 37 14.52 3.51 -3.79
CA PHE A 37 13.28 3.17 -4.48
C PHE A 37 13.24 1.69 -4.89
N ARG A 38 14.38 1.15 -5.34
CA ARG A 38 14.52 -0.28 -5.65
C ARG A 38 14.23 -1.17 -4.44
N PHE A 39 14.77 -0.82 -3.28
CA PHE A 39 14.46 -1.51 -2.03
C PHE A 39 12.98 -1.44 -1.70
N TYR A 40 12.36 -0.27 -1.84
CA TYR A 40 10.93 -0.08 -1.62
C TYR A 40 10.10 -1.00 -2.55
N ILE A 41 10.37 -1.04 -3.85
CA ILE A 41 9.63 -1.87 -4.81
C ILE A 41 9.68 -3.36 -4.43
N ILE A 42 10.83 -3.86 -3.97
CA ILE A 42 10.95 -5.25 -3.50
C ILE A 42 10.09 -5.47 -2.24
N GLN A 43 10.15 -4.56 -1.28
CA GLN A 43 9.39 -4.67 -0.04
C GLN A 43 7.88 -4.54 -0.27
N ASP A 44 7.48 -3.66 -1.17
CA ASP A 44 6.08 -3.43 -1.50
C ASP A 44 5.50 -4.59 -2.33
N TYR A 45 6.27 -5.19 -3.23
CA TYR A 45 5.90 -6.44 -3.89
C TYR A 45 5.55 -7.55 -2.89
N LEU A 46 6.40 -7.74 -1.86
CA LEU A 46 6.14 -8.71 -0.80
C LEU A 46 4.93 -8.34 0.05
N PHE A 47 4.74 -7.05 0.32
CA PHE A 47 3.59 -6.52 1.04
C PHE A 47 2.28 -6.81 0.29
N LEU A 48 2.20 -6.51 -1.00
CA LEU A 48 0.99 -6.69 -1.81
C LEU A 48 0.49 -8.14 -1.84
N LEU A 49 1.41 -9.11 -1.83
CA LEU A 49 1.04 -10.53 -1.74
C LEU A 49 0.33 -10.88 -0.42
N GLU A 50 0.79 -10.31 0.69
CA GLU A 50 0.15 -10.50 2.00
C GLU A 50 -1.13 -9.65 2.12
N TYR A 51 -1.14 -8.46 1.55
CA TYR A 51 -2.29 -7.56 1.54
C TYR A 51 -3.50 -8.17 0.80
N ALA A 52 -3.27 -8.78 -0.35
CA ALA A 52 -4.30 -9.53 -1.07
C ALA A 52 -4.94 -10.64 -0.21
N LYS A 53 -4.16 -11.31 0.64
CA LYS A 53 -4.69 -12.32 1.57
C LYS A 53 -5.60 -11.71 2.65
N VAL A 54 -5.31 -10.50 3.11
CA VAL A 54 -6.20 -9.78 4.05
C VAL A 54 -7.55 -9.49 3.39
N PHE A 55 -7.56 -9.04 2.12
CA PHE A 55 -8.80 -8.88 1.36
C PHE A 55 -9.55 -10.20 1.14
N ALA A 56 -8.83 -11.30 0.96
CA ALA A 56 -9.46 -12.63 0.85
C ALA A 56 -10.18 -13.03 2.15
N LEU A 57 -9.66 -12.66 3.33
CA LEU A 57 -10.38 -12.80 4.60
C LEU A 57 -11.66 -11.95 4.60
N GLY A 58 -11.67 -10.79 3.97
CA GLY A 58 -12.85 -9.97 3.77
C GLY A 58 -13.93 -10.69 2.96
N VAL A 59 -13.55 -11.37 1.87
CA VAL A 59 -14.46 -12.20 1.08
C VAL A 59 -15.07 -13.32 1.94
N VAL A 60 -14.24 -14.02 2.73
CA VAL A 60 -14.68 -15.12 3.61
C VAL A 60 -15.64 -14.62 4.71
N LYS A 61 -15.47 -13.41 5.20
CA LYS A 61 -16.24 -12.83 6.30
C LYS A 61 -17.39 -11.93 5.86
N ALA A 62 -17.54 -11.71 4.56
CA ALA A 62 -18.63 -10.92 4.02
C ALA A 62 -19.99 -11.54 4.35
N TYR A 63 -20.94 -10.70 4.73
CA TYR A 63 -22.29 -11.10 5.13
C TYR A 63 -23.30 -11.05 3.98
N ASP A 64 -22.94 -10.41 2.85
CA ASP A 64 -23.75 -10.37 1.64
C ASP A 64 -22.90 -10.34 0.37
N GLU A 65 -23.57 -10.49 -0.79
CA GLU A 65 -22.92 -10.54 -2.10
C GLU A 65 -22.22 -9.20 -2.46
N ALA A 66 -22.79 -8.07 -2.08
CA ALA A 66 -22.23 -6.77 -2.41
C ALA A 66 -20.88 -6.56 -1.72
N VAL A 67 -20.81 -6.81 -0.42
CA VAL A 67 -19.55 -6.73 0.35
C VAL A 67 -18.53 -7.75 -0.15
N MET A 68 -18.98 -8.99 -0.44
CA MET A 68 -18.09 -10.02 -1.01
C MET A 68 -17.48 -9.57 -2.34
N ARG A 69 -18.26 -8.94 -3.19
CA ARG A 69 -17.84 -8.43 -4.49
C ARG A 69 -16.82 -7.31 -4.35
N GLU A 70 -17.02 -6.38 -3.42
CA GLU A 70 -16.06 -5.28 -3.16
C GLU A 70 -14.68 -5.82 -2.75
N PHE A 71 -14.63 -6.76 -1.81
CA PHE A 71 -13.35 -7.38 -1.42
C PHE A 71 -12.71 -8.20 -2.55
N SER A 72 -13.53 -8.88 -3.36
CA SER A 72 -13.03 -9.62 -4.53
C SER A 72 -12.47 -8.69 -5.60
N ASN A 73 -13.13 -7.56 -5.87
CA ASN A 73 -12.65 -6.55 -6.81
C ASN A 73 -11.31 -5.96 -6.35
N ALA A 74 -11.17 -5.67 -5.05
CA ALA A 74 -9.91 -5.17 -4.51
C ALA A 74 -8.75 -6.18 -4.69
N ILE A 75 -9.00 -7.49 -4.53
CA ILE A 75 -7.99 -8.52 -4.83
C ILE A 75 -7.60 -8.47 -6.31
N GLN A 76 -8.58 -8.37 -7.21
CA GLN A 76 -8.30 -8.27 -8.65
C GLN A 76 -7.51 -7.02 -9.00
N ASP A 77 -7.81 -5.89 -8.35
CA ASP A 77 -7.09 -4.64 -8.54
C ASP A 77 -5.63 -4.76 -8.11
N ILE A 78 -5.39 -5.30 -6.92
CA ILE A 78 -4.02 -5.55 -6.41
C ILE A 78 -3.24 -6.46 -7.36
N LEU A 79 -3.80 -7.62 -7.72
CA LEU A 79 -3.07 -8.65 -8.47
C LEU A 79 -2.89 -8.30 -9.96
N ASN A 80 -3.77 -7.49 -10.55
CA ASN A 80 -3.70 -7.14 -11.97
C ASN A 80 -3.16 -5.73 -12.19
N ASN A 81 -3.68 -4.71 -11.49
CA ASN A 81 -3.30 -3.32 -11.73
C ASN A 81 -2.04 -2.93 -10.96
N GLU A 82 -2.07 -3.01 -9.63
CA GLU A 82 -0.90 -2.63 -8.81
C GLU A 82 0.31 -3.51 -9.11
N MET A 83 0.10 -4.83 -9.21
CA MET A 83 1.18 -5.76 -9.53
C MET A 83 1.74 -5.54 -10.95
N SER A 84 0.94 -5.03 -11.89
CA SER A 84 1.43 -4.65 -13.24
C SER A 84 2.39 -3.47 -13.16
N ILE A 85 2.09 -2.46 -12.34
CA ILE A 85 2.97 -1.32 -12.08
C ILE A 85 4.28 -1.79 -11.44
N HIS A 86 4.19 -2.66 -10.43
CA HIS A 86 5.37 -3.26 -9.80
C HIS A 86 6.24 -4.04 -10.80
N ASN A 87 5.63 -4.84 -11.66
CA ASN A 87 6.34 -5.57 -12.71
C ASN A 87 7.02 -4.64 -13.73
N HIS A 88 6.46 -3.47 -14.00
CA HIS A 88 7.13 -2.45 -14.79
C HIS A 88 8.40 -1.96 -14.08
N TYR A 89 8.30 -1.52 -12.82
CA TYR A 89 9.45 -1.06 -12.04
C TYR A 89 10.49 -2.16 -11.79
N ILE A 90 10.08 -3.40 -11.58
CA ILE A 90 10.99 -4.55 -11.45
C ILE A 90 11.91 -4.66 -12.69
N ARG A 91 11.35 -4.47 -13.89
CA ARG A 91 12.16 -4.47 -15.14
C ARG A 91 13.05 -3.26 -15.23
N GLU A 92 12.52 -2.05 -15.01
CA GLU A 92 13.28 -0.80 -15.09
C GLU A 92 14.44 -0.75 -14.08
N LEU A 93 14.23 -1.29 -12.90
CA LEU A 93 15.21 -1.38 -11.81
C LEU A 93 16.14 -2.59 -11.94
N GLN A 94 15.95 -3.43 -12.96
CA GLN A 94 16.74 -4.65 -13.21
C GLN A 94 16.75 -5.61 -12.02
N ILE A 95 15.61 -5.72 -11.32
CA ILE A 95 15.43 -6.69 -10.23
C ILE A 95 15.24 -8.07 -10.85
N THR A 96 16.12 -8.99 -10.53
CA THR A 96 16.09 -10.34 -11.12
C THR A 96 15.07 -11.25 -10.41
N PRO A 97 14.53 -12.29 -11.10
CA PRO A 97 13.65 -13.27 -10.47
C PRO A 97 14.28 -13.99 -9.27
N ILE A 98 15.58 -14.25 -9.33
CA ILE A 98 16.34 -14.89 -8.24
C ILE A 98 16.38 -13.96 -7.01
N GLU A 99 16.56 -12.67 -7.25
CA GLU A 99 16.56 -11.67 -6.18
C GLU A 99 15.22 -11.55 -5.50
N LEU A 100 14.11 -11.49 -6.27
CA LEU A 100 12.75 -11.49 -5.70
C LEU A 100 12.47 -12.79 -4.93
N GLN A 101 12.89 -13.93 -5.46
CA GLN A 101 12.69 -15.22 -4.80
C GLN A 101 13.44 -15.32 -3.46
N ASN A 102 14.61 -14.68 -3.35
CA ASN A 102 15.42 -14.66 -2.14
C ASN A 102 15.13 -13.45 -1.24
N ALA A 103 14.26 -12.54 -1.67
CA ALA A 103 13.89 -11.38 -0.87
C ALA A 103 13.08 -11.79 0.36
N HIS A 104 13.37 -11.14 1.47
CA HIS A 104 12.63 -11.31 2.72
C HIS A 104 12.02 -9.99 3.15
N PRO A 105 10.79 -10.01 3.71
CA PRO A 105 10.19 -8.81 4.25
C PRO A 105 11.02 -8.29 5.43
N THR A 106 11.17 -6.98 5.52
CA THR A 106 11.72 -6.34 6.72
C THR A 106 10.87 -6.66 7.94
N LEU A 107 11.41 -6.42 9.14
CA LEU A 107 10.66 -6.59 10.38
C LEU A 107 9.39 -5.71 10.39
N ALA A 108 9.48 -4.47 9.90
CA ALA A 108 8.34 -3.56 9.80
C ALA A 108 7.25 -4.11 8.86
N ASN A 109 7.62 -4.53 7.65
CA ASN A 109 6.71 -5.13 6.68
C ASN A 109 6.05 -6.40 7.26
N LYS A 110 6.86 -7.31 7.82
CA LYS A 110 6.37 -8.54 8.41
C LYS A 110 5.46 -8.31 9.61
N SER A 111 5.79 -7.36 10.49
CA SER A 111 4.96 -7.01 11.64
C SER A 111 3.62 -6.45 11.21
N TYR A 112 3.62 -5.52 10.24
CA TYR A 112 2.40 -4.89 9.74
C TYR A 112 1.47 -5.91 9.06
N THR A 113 1.99 -6.68 8.12
CA THR A 113 1.20 -7.69 7.40
C THR A 113 0.69 -8.80 8.34
N SER A 114 1.50 -9.25 9.28
CA SER A 114 1.10 -10.24 10.29
C SER A 114 0.02 -9.70 11.22
N TYR A 115 0.10 -8.42 11.61
CA TYR A 115 -0.94 -7.77 12.42
C TYR A 115 -2.28 -7.73 11.66
N MET A 116 -2.29 -7.26 10.41
CA MET A 116 -3.50 -7.21 9.59
C MET A 116 -4.14 -8.60 9.42
N LEU A 117 -3.33 -9.61 9.13
CA LEU A 117 -3.81 -11.00 9.00
C LEU A 117 -4.36 -11.53 10.33
N ALA A 118 -3.69 -11.27 11.45
CA ALA A 118 -4.14 -11.71 12.77
C ALA A 118 -5.48 -11.08 13.15
N GLU A 119 -5.64 -9.77 12.94
CA GLU A 119 -6.90 -9.07 13.18
C GLU A 119 -8.00 -9.56 12.22
N GLY A 120 -7.64 -9.78 10.95
CA GLY A 120 -8.56 -10.33 9.96
C GLY A 120 -9.03 -11.76 10.31
N VAL A 121 -8.17 -12.60 10.84
CA VAL A 121 -8.53 -13.98 11.26
C VAL A 121 -9.41 -13.98 12.52
N LYS A 122 -9.01 -13.22 13.55
CA LYS A 122 -9.71 -13.20 14.86
C LYS A 122 -11.02 -12.43 14.81
N GLY A 123 -11.04 -11.33 14.08
CA GLY A 123 -12.14 -10.37 14.05
C GLY A 123 -13.25 -10.71 13.06
N SER A 124 -14.16 -9.78 12.91
CA SER A 124 -15.23 -9.76 11.91
C SER A 124 -14.82 -9.00 10.66
N ILE A 125 -15.75 -8.77 9.76
CA ILE A 125 -15.57 -7.92 8.58
C ILE A 125 -15.12 -6.48 8.96
N LYS A 126 -15.49 -6.00 10.15
CA LYS A 126 -15.14 -4.65 10.61
C LYS A 126 -13.65 -4.51 10.88
N GLU A 127 -13.05 -5.53 11.52
CA GLU A 127 -11.63 -5.57 11.80
C GLU A 127 -10.82 -5.72 10.51
N VAL A 128 -11.29 -6.54 9.56
CA VAL A 128 -10.68 -6.62 8.23
C VAL A 128 -10.71 -5.26 7.53
N THR A 129 -11.88 -4.61 7.50
CA THR A 129 -12.02 -3.29 6.87
C THR A 129 -11.11 -2.25 7.52
N ALA A 130 -11.03 -2.23 8.85
CA ALA A 130 -10.14 -1.31 9.57
C ALA A 130 -8.66 -1.58 9.27
N ALA A 131 -8.27 -2.85 9.15
CA ALA A 131 -6.90 -3.24 8.86
C ALA A 131 -6.45 -2.79 7.46
N VAL A 132 -7.30 -2.93 6.44
CA VAL A 132 -6.96 -2.53 5.06
C VAL A 132 -7.10 -1.02 4.84
N LEU A 133 -7.98 -0.34 5.59
CA LEU A 133 -8.25 1.08 5.43
C LEU A 133 -7.01 1.94 5.65
N SER A 134 -6.18 1.61 6.64
CA SER A 134 -5.00 2.40 6.98
C SER A 134 -4.02 2.53 5.81
N CYS A 135 -3.79 1.47 5.06
CA CYS A 135 -2.94 1.47 3.88
C CYS A 135 -3.56 2.34 2.77
N GLY A 136 -4.74 1.98 2.28
CA GLY A 136 -5.37 2.71 1.18
C GLY A 136 -5.57 4.20 1.48
N TRP A 137 -5.88 4.54 2.72
CA TRP A 137 -6.07 5.94 3.09
C TRP A 137 -4.75 6.72 3.17
N SER A 138 -3.67 6.12 3.70
CA SER A 138 -2.36 6.78 3.73
C SER A 138 -1.85 7.08 2.31
N TYR A 139 -1.99 6.14 1.39
CA TYR A 139 -1.61 6.36 -0.01
C TYR A 139 -2.45 7.46 -0.68
N LEU A 140 -3.76 7.52 -0.42
CA LEU A 140 -4.61 8.60 -0.91
C LEU A 140 -4.14 9.97 -0.40
N VAL A 141 -3.88 10.09 0.90
CA VAL A 141 -3.43 11.35 1.52
C VAL A 141 -2.06 11.76 0.96
N ILE A 142 -1.13 10.82 0.81
CA ILE A 142 0.19 11.06 0.22
C ILE A 142 0.04 11.52 -1.23
N ALA A 143 -0.73 10.79 -2.05
CA ALA A 143 -0.91 11.12 -3.47
C ALA A 143 -1.55 12.50 -3.66
N GLN A 144 -2.57 12.85 -2.86
CA GLN A 144 -3.19 14.17 -2.87
C GLN A 144 -2.20 15.29 -2.51
N ASN A 145 -1.30 15.05 -1.57
CA ASN A 145 -0.27 16.00 -1.21
C ASN A 145 0.80 16.14 -2.30
N LEU A 146 1.34 15.03 -2.78
CA LEU A 146 2.37 15.03 -3.83
C LEU A 146 1.88 15.65 -5.14
N SER A 147 0.61 15.49 -5.48
CA SER A 147 0.01 16.11 -6.68
C SER A 147 0.00 17.64 -6.65
N GLN A 148 0.20 18.26 -5.47
CA GLN A 148 0.32 19.71 -5.35
C GLN A 148 1.76 20.21 -5.57
N ILE A 149 2.74 19.34 -5.60
CA ILE A 149 4.13 19.69 -5.88
C ILE A 149 4.27 19.96 -7.39
N PRO A 150 4.77 21.14 -7.81
CA PRO A 150 4.94 21.45 -9.22
C PRO A 150 5.80 20.38 -9.93
N ASN A 151 5.34 19.89 -11.04
CA ASN A 151 6.00 18.89 -11.89
C ASN A 151 6.19 17.50 -11.25
N ALA A 152 5.57 17.19 -10.11
CA ALA A 152 5.73 15.89 -9.46
C ALA A 152 5.41 14.70 -10.39
N LEU A 153 4.40 14.86 -11.26
CA LEU A 153 4.00 13.83 -12.23
C LEU A 153 4.88 13.81 -13.52
N GLU A 154 5.76 14.79 -13.68
CA GLU A 154 6.67 14.89 -14.83
C GLU A 154 8.02 14.21 -14.58
N HIS A 155 8.30 13.81 -13.34
CA HIS A 155 9.51 13.07 -13.03
C HIS A 155 9.47 11.70 -13.69
N ALA A 156 10.25 11.54 -14.75
CA ALA A 156 10.24 10.39 -15.66
C ALA A 156 10.35 9.01 -14.99
N PHE A 157 10.86 8.95 -13.77
CA PHE A 157 11.06 7.71 -13.03
C PHE A 157 9.99 7.44 -11.97
N TYR A 158 9.40 8.49 -11.36
CA TYR A 158 8.46 8.35 -10.22
C TYR A 158 7.03 8.82 -10.55
N GLY A 159 6.79 9.36 -11.74
CA GLY A 159 5.51 9.96 -12.15
C GLY A 159 4.45 8.99 -12.68
N HIS A 160 4.66 7.69 -12.52
CA HIS A 160 3.75 6.64 -13.03
C HIS A 160 2.82 6.07 -11.98
#